data_11e0e931015504f115cab50d890a0ff9
#
_entry.id   11e0e931015504f115cab50d890a0ff9
#
_cell.length_a   1.000
_cell.length_b   1.000
_cell.length_c   1.000
_cell.angle_alpha   90.00
_cell.angle_beta   90.00
_cell.angle_gamma   90.00
#
_symmetry.space_group_name_H-M   'P 1'
#
loop_
_entity.id
_entity.type
_entity.pdbx_description
1 polymer ?
#
loop_
_entity_poly.entity_id
_entity_poly.type
_entity_poly.pdbx_seq_one_letter_code
_entity_poly.pdbx_strand_id
1 'polypeptide(L)'
;ELPANRGRILDRNGLILASSVPAASIWAIPEDVDQDKPEVRAKLKELARLMGMPLAELQRKLADEDKTFVWIRRQLDWDIGQQIAALDIPGIYQRKEYKRQYPEGESAAHVVGFTNVEDKGQEGMELAFNDLLAGRAGSRRVIKDRMGRVVEGVGEVVPPMDGRDMQLSIDSKVQFFAYQKLRDQVIAHKAKA
;
A
#
# COMPACT_ATOMS: atom_id res chain seq x y z
N GLU A 1 -6.95 13.04 -5.47
CA GLU A 1 -7.91 11.97 -5.16
C GLU A 1 -7.87 11.64 -3.67
N LEU A 2 -9.01 11.22 -3.13
CA LEU A 2 -9.14 10.70 -1.77
C LEU A 2 -9.34 9.18 -1.90
N PRO A 3 -8.44 8.35 -1.34
CA PRO A 3 -8.54 6.91 -1.51
C PRO A 3 -9.78 6.36 -0.79
N ALA A 4 -10.51 5.47 -1.46
CA ALA A 4 -11.53 4.64 -0.83
C ALA A 4 -10.86 3.43 -0.14
N ASN A 5 -11.45 2.94 0.92
CA ASN A 5 -11.03 1.70 1.56
C ASN A 5 -11.65 0.51 0.81
N ARG A 6 -10.84 -0.48 0.46
CA ARG A 6 -11.30 -1.69 -0.21
C ARG A 6 -12.06 -2.58 0.77
N GLY A 7 -13.22 -3.11 0.38
CA GLY A 7 -14.06 -4.00 1.17
C GLY A 7 -13.30 -5.25 1.66
N ARG A 8 -13.68 -5.78 2.80
CA ARG A 8 -13.09 -6.99 3.36
C ARG A 8 -13.62 -8.23 2.67
N ILE A 9 -12.80 -9.28 2.64
CA ILE A 9 -13.23 -10.63 2.29
C ILE A 9 -13.24 -11.44 3.59
N LEU A 10 -14.37 -12.04 3.89
CA LEU A 10 -14.63 -12.76 5.11
C LEU A 10 -14.94 -14.23 4.81
N ASP A 11 -14.62 -15.14 5.73
CA ASP A 11 -15.08 -16.51 5.68
C ASP A 11 -16.56 -16.61 6.11
N ARG A 12 -17.13 -17.81 6.09
CA ARG A 12 -18.52 -18.07 6.50
C ARG A 12 -18.84 -17.68 7.95
N ASN A 13 -17.84 -17.59 8.81
CA ASN A 13 -17.95 -17.26 10.23
C ASN A 13 -17.61 -15.78 10.51
N GLY A 14 -17.30 -14.99 9.49
CA GLY A 14 -16.91 -13.59 9.62
C GLY A 14 -15.43 -13.38 9.94
N LEU A 15 -14.59 -14.42 9.86
CA LEU A 15 -13.15 -14.28 10.00
C LEU A 15 -12.55 -13.59 8.76
N ILE A 16 -11.58 -12.73 8.99
CA ILE A 16 -10.98 -11.90 7.93
C ILE A 16 -10.01 -12.75 7.09
N LEU A 17 -10.31 -12.87 5.80
CA LEU A 17 -9.44 -13.47 4.78
C LEU A 17 -8.63 -12.43 4.04
N ALA A 18 -9.19 -11.22 3.84
CA ALA A 18 -8.50 -10.06 3.29
C ALA A 18 -9.05 -8.78 3.89
N SER A 19 -8.16 -7.85 4.24
CA SER A 19 -8.51 -6.51 4.72
C SER A 19 -7.46 -5.49 4.29
N SER A 20 -7.86 -4.22 4.24
CA SER A 20 -6.95 -3.12 3.94
C SER A 20 -6.61 -2.38 5.22
N VAL A 21 -5.33 -2.07 5.42
CA VAL A 21 -4.84 -1.27 6.54
C VAL A 21 -4.24 0.03 6.00
N PRO A 22 -4.31 1.14 6.77
CA PRO A 22 -3.64 2.38 6.38
C PRO A 22 -2.16 2.16 6.16
N ALA A 23 -1.64 2.75 5.10
CA ALA A 23 -0.23 2.72 4.74
C ALA A 23 0.23 4.10 4.28
N ALA A 24 1.54 4.33 4.37
CA ALA A 24 2.18 5.55 3.92
C ALA A 24 3.00 5.28 2.66
N SER A 25 2.83 6.12 1.66
CA SER A 25 3.67 6.10 0.45
C SER A 25 4.47 7.38 0.38
N ILE A 26 5.78 7.25 0.25
CA ILE A 26 6.73 8.35 0.25
C ILE A 26 7.11 8.68 -1.19
N TRP A 27 7.03 9.93 -1.53
CA TRP A 27 7.40 10.46 -2.83
C TRP A 27 8.23 11.73 -2.68
N ALA A 28 8.94 12.11 -3.72
CA ALA A 28 9.79 13.28 -3.72
C ALA A 28 9.61 14.14 -4.96
N ILE A 29 9.94 15.41 -4.81
CA ILE A 29 10.34 16.33 -5.88
C ILE A 29 11.85 16.48 -5.76
N PRO A 30 12.66 15.82 -6.63
CA PRO A 30 14.11 15.80 -6.49
C PRO A 30 14.76 17.17 -6.46
N GLU A 31 14.30 18.13 -7.28
CA GLU A 31 14.78 19.51 -7.32
C GLU A 31 14.71 20.22 -5.95
N ASP A 32 13.69 19.89 -5.14
CA ASP A 32 13.50 20.49 -3.80
C ASP A 32 14.40 19.87 -2.72
N VAL A 33 15.08 18.74 -3.02
CA VAL A 33 15.90 17.99 -2.08
C VAL A 33 17.36 18.38 -2.21
N ASP A 34 17.81 19.35 -1.42
CA ASP A 34 19.21 19.80 -1.41
C ASP A 34 20.12 18.76 -0.74
N GLN A 35 20.64 17.82 -1.54
CA GLN A 35 21.50 16.74 -1.07
C GLN A 35 22.89 17.21 -0.61
N ASP A 36 23.29 18.44 -0.92
CA ASP A 36 24.61 18.99 -0.53
C ASP A 36 24.63 19.53 0.89
N LYS A 37 23.48 19.89 1.44
CA LYS A 37 23.36 20.33 2.83
C LYS A 37 23.64 19.19 3.82
N PRO A 38 24.57 19.36 4.76
CA PRO A 38 24.90 18.32 5.76
C PRO A 38 23.69 17.86 6.58
N GLU A 39 22.80 18.78 6.93
CA GLU A 39 21.57 18.51 7.68
C GLU A 39 20.62 17.61 6.89
N VAL A 40 20.40 17.91 5.61
CA VAL A 40 19.55 17.12 4.71
C VAL A 40 20.17 15.75 4.49
N ARG A 41 21.48 15.67 4.29
CA ARG A 41 22.20 14.40 4.13
C ARG A 41 22.06 13.49 5.36
N ALA A 42 22.12 14.04 6.56
CA ALA A 42 21.89 13.29 7.79
C ALA A 42 20.45 12.74 7.86
N LYS A 43 19.46 13.57 7.53
CA LYS A 43 18.05 13.19 7.48
C LYS A 43 17.76 12.13 6.38
N LEU A 44 18.39 12.24 5.20
CA LEU A 44 18.28 11.24 4.13
C LEU A 44 18.84 9.87 4.56
N LYS A 45 19.89 9.86 5.37
CA LYS A 45 20.43 8.62 5.93
C LYS A 45 19.43 7.92 6.86
N GLU A 46 18.78 8.71 7.70
CA GLU A 46 17.73 8.21 8.60
C GLU A 46 16.48 7.78 7.81
N LEU A 47 16.09 8.54 6.80
CA LEU A 47 15.01 8.18 5.88
C LEU A 47 15.26 6.82 5.22
N ALA A 48 16.47 6.61 4.68
CA ALA A 48 16.86 5.34 4.08
C ALA A 48 16.78 4.18 5.08
N ARG A 49 17.24 4.40 6.32
CA ARG A 49 17.15 3.42 7.42
C ARG A 49 15.70 3.05 7.74
N LEU A 50 14.84 4.03 7.92
CA LEU A 50 13.42 3.82 8.23
C LEU A 50 12.70 3.06 7.12
N MET A 51 13.05 3.32 5.86
CA MET A 51 12.47 2.62 4.71
C MET A 51 13.11 1.25 4.44
N GLY A 52 14.16 0.86 5.17
CA GLY A 52 14.87 -0.38 4.94
C GLY A 52 15.49 -0.45 3.54
N MET A 53 16.04 0.66 3.03
CA MET A 53 16.68 0.71 1.71
C MET A 53 18.10 1.28 1.80
N PRO A 54 19.02 0.88 0.89
CA PRO A 54 20.36 1.45 0.84
C PRO A 54 20.32 2.95 0.52
N LEU A 55 21.15 3.75 1.21
CA LEU A 55 21.25 5.19 0.96
C LEU A 55 21.59 5.50 -0.53
N ALA A 56 22.47 4.69 -1.12
CA ALA A 56 22.83 4.85 -2.54
C ALA A 56 21.64 4.66 -3.51
N GLU A 57 20.68 3.81 -3.15
CA GLU A 57 19.46 3.65 -3.93
C GLU A 57 18.56 4.89 -3.80
N LEU A 58 18.40 5.42 -2.59
CA LEU A 58 17.66 6.66 -2.35
C LEU A 58 18.28 7.82 -3.13
N GLN A 59 19.59 8.01 -3.05
CA GLN A 59 20.31 9.05 -3.78
C GLN A 59 20.14 8.94 -5.29
N ARG A 60 20.20 7.72 -5.84
CA ARG A 60 19.96 7.48 -7.26
C ARG A 60 18.54 7.84 -7.70
N LYS A 61 17.54 7.60 -6.85
CA LYS A 61 16.14 8.01 -7.13
C LYS A 61 15.97 9.53 -7.12
N LEU A 62 16.79 10.25 -6.34
CA LEU A 62 16.78 11.70 -6.21
C LEU A 62 17.76 12.41 -7.15
N ALA A 63 18.54 11.68 -7.96
CA ALA A 63 19.58 12.26 -8.81
C ALA A 63 19.05 12.96 -10.06
N ASP A 64 17.83 12.68 -10.48
CA ASP A 64 17.21 13.26 -11.66
C ASP A 64 16.33 14.44 -11.25
N GLU A 65 16.94 15.62 -11.20
CA GLU A 65 16.31 16.88 -10.76
C GLU A 65 15.23 17.39 -11.75
N ASP A 66 15.23 16.92 -12.99
CA ASP A 66 14.20 17.27 -13.97
C ASP A 66 12.84 16.63 -13.65
N LYS A 67 12.82 15.64 -12.77
CA LYS A 67 11.58 14.97 -12.35
C LYS A 67 10.84 15.75 -11.28
N THR A 68 9.63 16.13 -11.59
CA THR A 68 8.71 16.79 -10.64
C THR A 68 8.03 15.81 -9.67
N PHE A 69 8.19 14.51 -9.86
CA PHE A 69 7.59 13.48 -9.03
C PHE A 69 8.34 12.14 -9.14
N VAL A 70 8.76 11.60 -8.01
CA VAL A 70 9.40 10.28 -7.94
C VAL A 70 8.86 9.50 -6.73
N TRP A 71 8.36 8.28 -6.95
CA TRP A 71 8.07 7.36 -5.85
C TRP A 71 9.37 6.85 -5.23
N ILE A 72 9.54 7.10 -3.93
CA ILE A 72 10.67 6.56 -3.16
C ILE A 72 10.33 5.15 -2.66
N ARG A 73 9.26 5.04 -1.89
CA ARG A 73 8.76 3.77 -1.36
C ARG A 73 7.25 3.85 -1.18
N ARG A 74 6.54 2.80 -1.57
CA ARG A 74 5.08 2.72 -1.41
C ARG A 74 4.69 1.70 -0.35
N GLN A 75 3.51 1.89 0.22
CA GLN A 75 2.85 0.97 1.15
C GLN A 75 3.68 0.59 2.38
N LEU A 76 4.43 1.57 2.93
CA LEU A 76 5.07 1.45 4.23
C LEU A 76 4.01 1.38 5.33
N ASP A 77 4.35 0.74 6.42
CA ASP A 77 3.52 0.75 7.61
C ASP A 77 3.29 2.19 8.09
N TRP A 78 2.07 2.48 8.55
CA TRP A 78 1.65 3.84 8.87
C TRP A 78 2.56 4.52 9.89
N ASP A 79 2.99 3.79 10.93
CA ASP A 79 3.86 4.31 11.98
C ASP A 79 5.24 4.72 11.44
N ILE A 80 5.78 3.97 10.48
CA ILE A 80 7.03 4.33 9.79
C ILE A 80 6.81 5.61 8.99
N GLY A 81 5.67 5.74 8.31
CA GLY A 81 5.31 6.96 7.61
C GLY A 81 5.28 8.18 8.52
N GLN A 82 4.74 8.06 9.73
CA GLN A 82 4.72 9.15 10.70
C GLN A 82 6.13 9.54 11.17
N GLN A 83 7.01 8.56 11.41
CA GLN A 83 8.41 8.83 11.74
C GLN A 83 9.13 9.56 10.60
N ILE A 84 8.87 9.17 9.35
CA ILE A 84 9.42 9.83 8.16
C ILE A 84 8.91 11.28 8.06
N ALA A 85 7.62 11.50 8.27
CA ALA A 85 7.03 12.85 8.24
C ALA A 85 7.65 13.76 9.30
N ALA A 86 8.00 13.22 10.49
CA ALA A 86 8.65 13.96 11.56
C ALA A 86 10.09 14.39 11.23
N LEU A 87 10.75 13.80 10.23
CA LEU A 87 12.07 14.25 9.78
C LEU A 87 12.01 15.62 9.09
N ASP A 88 10.86 16.01 8.59
CA ASP A 88 10.63 17.28 7.91
C ASP A 88 11.75 17.60 6.89
N ILE A 89 11.84 16.77 5.84
CA ILE A 89 12.83 16.92 4.77
C ILE A 89 12.18 17.68 3.63
N PRO A 90 12.69 18.87 3.25
CA PRO A 90 12.20 19.58 2.08
C PRO A 90 12.26 18.69 0.83
N GLY A 91 11.20 18.73 0.02
CA GLY A 91 11.09 17.92 -1.20
C GLY A 91 10.67 16.46 -0.99
N ILE A 92 10.52 15.99 0.25
CA ILE A 92 9.99 14.67 0.58
C ILE A 92 8.58 14.80 1.14
N TYR A 93 7.66 14.03 0.59
CA TYR A 93 6.24 14.11 0.90
C TYR A 93 5.67 12.73 1.19
N GLN A 94 4.56 12.71 1.94
CA GLN A 94 3.82 11.51 2.26
C GLN A 94 2.42 11.56 1.63
N ARG A 95 1.98 10.42 1.11
CA ARG A 95 0.60 10.19 0.70
C ARG A 95 0.02 9.01 1.48
N LYS A 96 -1.20 9.18 1.98
CA LYS A 96 -1.95 8.06 2.57
C LYS A 96 -2.42 7.15 1.44
N GLU A 97 -2.14 5.87 1.59
CA GLU A 97 -2.66 4.78 0.77
C GLU A 97 -3.20 3.67 1.68
N TYR A 98 -3.63 2.58 1.09
CA TYR A 98 -3.99 1.37 1.81
C TYR A 98 -3.10 0.22 1.34
N LYS A 99 -2.81 -0.71 2.26
CA LYS A 99 -2.07 -1.94 2.00
C LYS A 99 -2.96 -3.12 2.29
N ARG A 100 -3.10 -4.01 1.33
CA ARG A 100 -3.90 -5.22 1.48
C ARG A 100 -3.14 -6.25 2.33
N GLN A 101 -3.86 -6.87 3.27
CA GLN A 101 -3.34 -7.93 4.13
C GLN A 101 -4.20 -9.17 4.00
N TYR A 102 -3.55 -10.34 4.07
CA TYR A 102 -4.14 -11.67 3.92
C TYR A 102 -3.73 -12.54 5.12
N PRO A 103 -4.47 -12.49 6.25
CA PRO A 103 -4.08 -13.14 7.49
C PRO A 103 -3.92 -14.66 7.38
N GLU A 104 -4.71 -15.32 6.52
CA GLU A 104 -4.66 -16.79 6.31
C GLU A 104 -3.52 -17.22 5.38
N GLY A 105 -2.78 -16.28 4.79
CA GLY A 105 -1.60 -16.55 3.96
C GLY A 105 -1.84 -17.57 2.86
N GLU A 106 -0.95 -18.56 2.77
CA GLU A 106 -0.95 -19.58 1.71
C GLU A 106 -2.20 -20.46 1.69
N SER A 107 -2.83 -20.70 2.85
CA SER A 107 -3.96 -21.64 2.96
C SER A 107 -5.18 -21.18 2.16
N ALA A 108 -5.38 -19.88 2.00
CA ALA A 108 -6.51 -19.29 1.29
C ALA A 108 -6.09 -18.57 -0.01
N ALA A 109 -4.81 -18.54 -0.34
CA ALA A 109 -4.24 -17.70 -1.40
C ALA A 109 -4.93 -17.87 -2.75
N HIS A 110 -5.14 -19.10 -3.21
CA HIS A 110 -5.75 -19.37 -4.52
C HIS A 110 -7.25 -19.00 -4.59
N VAL A 111 -7.96 -19.04 -3.47
CA VAL A 111 -9.37 -18.65 -3.42
C VAL A 111 -9.47 -17.12 -3.32
N VAL A 112 -8.75 -16.53 -2.39
CA VAL A 112 -8.81 -15.08 -2.14
C VAL A 112 -8.14 -14.30 -3.26
N GLY A 113 -6.98 -14.75 -3.72
CA GLY A 113 -6.13 -14.03 -4.66
C GLY A 113 -5.37 -12.89 -3.99
N PHE A 114 -4.95 -11.92 -4.79
CA PHE A 114 -4.21 -10.77 -4.32
C PHE A 114 -4.48 -9.51 -5.16
N THR A 115 -4.08 -8.36 -4.63
CA THR A 115 -4.13 -7.07 -5.33
C THR A 115 -2.73 -6.61 -5.71
N ASN A 116 -2.64 -5.77 -6.75
CA ASN A 116 -1.41 -5.04 -7.04
C ASN A 116 -1.26 -3.79 -6.14
N VAL A 117 -0.18 -3.03 -6.35
CA VAL A 117 0.11 -1.83 -5.57
C VAL A 117 -0.91 -0.69 -5.78
N GLU A 118 -1.68 -0.72 -6.85
CA GLU A 118 -2.81 0.18 -7.13
C GLU A 118 -4.13 -0.31 -6.55
N ASP A 119 -4.10 -1.31 -5.67
CA ASP A 119 -5.26 -1.92 -5.00
C ASP A 119 -6.28 -2.55 -5.98
N LYS A 120 -5.79 -3.01 -7.14
CA LYS A 120 -6.59 -3.73 -8.15
C LYS A 120 -6.40 -5.23 -8.00
N GLY A 121 -7.51 -5.98 -7.95
CA GLY A 121 -7.49 -7.43 -7.91
C GLY A 121 -6.78 -8.06 -9.12
N GLN A 122 -5.91 -9.03 -8.86
CA GLN A 122 -5.12 -9.72 -9.89
C GLN A 122 -5.53 -11.17 -10.08
N GLU A 123 -5.98 -11.83 -9.01
CA GLU A 123 -6.41 -13.24 -9.00
C GLU A 123 -7.55 -13.47 -8.02
N GLY A 124 -8.18 -14.64 -8.10
CA GLY A 124 -9.17 -15.13 -7.15
C GLY A 124 -10.39 -14.23 -6.98
N MET A 125 -10.90 -14.18 -5.76
CA MET A 125 -12.06 -13.35 -5.41
C MET A 125 -11.72 -11.85 -5.51
N GLU A 126 -10.47 -11.46 -5.26
CA GLU A 126 -10.03 -10.08 -5.45
C GLU A 126 -10.21 -9.60 -6.88
N LEU A 127 -9.95 -10.44 -7.88
CA LEU A 127 -10.15 -10.12 -9.28
C LEU A 127 -11.63 -10.24 -9.68
N ALA A 128 -12.26 -11.37 -9.35
CA ALA A 128 -13.62 -11.68 -9.78
C ALA A 128 -14.66 -10.65 -9.29
N PHE A 129 -14.43 -10.08 -8.09
CA PHE A 129 -15.32 -9.10 -7.47
C PHE A 129 -14.65 -7.74 -7.27
N ASN A 130 -13.67 -7.42 -8.12
CA ASN A 130 -12.91 -6.19 -7.99
C ASN A 130 -13.79 -4.94 -7.89
N ASP A 131 -14.80 -4.80 -8.73
CA ASP A 131 -15.69 -3.62 -8.77
C ASP A 131 -16.55 -3.47 -7.50
N LEU A 132 -16.90 -4.58 -6.88
CA LEU A 132 -17.63 -4.58 -5.60
C LEU A 132 -16.71 -4.15 -4.45
N LEU A 133 -15.47 -4.70 -4.44
CA LEU A 133 -14.51 -4.51 -3.37
C LEU A 133 -13.80 -3.16 -3.42
N ALA A 134 -13.51 -2.62 -4.61
CA ALA A 134 -12.66 -1.44 -4.77
C ALA A 134 -13.26 -0.14 -4.23
N GLY A 135 -14.59 -0.03 -4.20
CA GLY A 135 -15.25 1.23 -3.89
C GLY A 135 -15.03 2.30 -4.97
N ARG A 136 -15.20 3.55 -4.61
CA ARG A 136 -15.00 4.70 -5.49
C ARG A 136 -14.17 5.76 -4.79
N ALA A 137 -13.05 6.13 -5.37
CA ALA A 137 -12.22 7.21 -4.86
C ALA A 137 -12.98 8.54 -4.89
N GLY A 138 -12.82 9.32 -3.84
CA GLY A 138 -13.28 10.69 -3.79
C GLY A 138 -12.33 11.66 -4.48
N SER A 139 -12.75 12.90 -4.62
CA SER A 139 -11.93 13.96 -5.19
C SER A 139 -12.06 15.26 -4.40
N ARG A 140 -10.95 15.99 -4.35
CA ARG A 140 -10.89 17.35 -3.81
C ARG A 140 -10.10 18.21 -4.79
N ARG A 141 -10.65 19.34 -5.18
CA ARG A 141 -9.89 20.34 -5.91
C ARG A 141 -9.01 21.11 -4.94
N VAL A 142 -7.77 21.33 -5.31
CA VAL A 142 -6.80 22.07 -4.50
C VAL A 142 -6.05 23.04 -5.39
N ILE A 143 -5.77 24.23 -4.87
CA ILE A 143 -4.80 25.15 -5.48
C ILE A 143 -3.43 24.69 -4.99
N LYS A 144 -2.52 24.50 -5.94
CA LYS A 144 -1.12 24.21 -5.64
C LYS A 144 -0.28 25.42 -5.99
N ASP A 145 0.75 25.68 -5.20
CA ASP A 145 1.78 26.66 -5.55
C ASP A 145 2.66 26.14 -6.70
N ARG A 146 3.63 26.96 -7.12
CA ARG A 146 4.58 26.58 -8.18
C ARG A 146 5.43 25.36 -7.83
N MET A 147 5.55 25.04 -6.55
CA MET A 147 6.29 23.88 -6.00
C MET A 147 5.40 22.65 -5.78
N GLY A 148 4.14 22.69 -6.26
CA GLY A 148 3.22 21.57 -6.12
C GLY A 148 2.59 21.38 -4.74
N ARG A 149 2.87 22.28 -3.77
CA ARG A 149 2.29 22.22 -2.42
C ARG A 149 0.86 22.70 -2.43
N VAL A 150 0.00 22.00 -1.68
CA VAL A 150 -1.41 22.40 -1.54
C VAL A 150 -1.48 23.65 -0.67
N VAL A 151 -1.93 24.76 -1.26
CA VAL A 151 -2.11 26.06 -0.59
C VAL A 151 -3.53 26.16 -0.03
N GLU A 152 -4.53 25.79 -0.84
CA GLU A 152 -5.94 25.92 -0.46
C GLU A 152 -6.79 24.84 -1.12
N GLY A 153 -7.83 24.38 -0.41
CA GLY A 153 -8.88 23.53 -0.97
C GLY A 153 -9.99 24.39 -1.56
N VAL A 154 -10.28 24.23 -2.85
CA VAL A 154 -11.29 25.03 -3.55
C VAL A 154 -12.39 24.14 -4.09
N GLY A 155 -13.64 24.53 -3.80
CA GLY A 155 -14.82 23.88 -4.34
C GLY A 155 -15.32 22.68 -3.52
N GLU A 156 -16.22 21.95 -4.12
CA GLU A 156 -16.92 20.83 -3.48
C GLU A 156 -16.02 19.62 -3.32
N VAL A 157 -16.01 19.03 -2.12
CA VAL A 157 -15.32 17.77 -1.82
C VAL A 157 -16.25 16.62 -2.13
N VAL A 158 -15.89 15.75 -3.07
CA VAL A 158 -16.58 14.49 -3.29
C VAL A 158 -15.95 13.45 -2.34
N PRO A 159 -16.70 12.99 -1.31
CA PRO A 159 -16.16 11.99 -0.39
C PRO A 159 -15.93 10.65 -1.09
N PRO A 160 -14.95 9.86 -0.67
CA PRO A 160 -14.79 8.48 -1.16
C PRO A 160 -15.96 7.61 -0.69
N MET A 161 -16.32 6.63 -1.49
CA MET A 161 -17.22 5.54 -1.12
C MET A 161 -16.40 4.28 -0.95
N ASP A 162 -16.37 3.75 0.27
CA ASP A 162 -15.67 2.50 0.55
C ASP A 162 -16.30 1.32 -0.19
N GLY A 163 -15.47 0.32 -0.51
CA GLY A 163 -15.92 -0.93 -1.11
C GLY A 163 -16.80 -1.74 -0.16
N ARG A 164 -17.59 -2.65 -0.73
CA ARG A 164 -18.47 -3.52 0.05
C ARG A 164 -17.72 -4.75 0.52
N ASP A 165 -17.98 -5.16 1.76
CA ASP A 165 -17.50 -6.42 2.29
C ASP A 165 -18.16 -7.60 1.56
N MET A 166 -17.42 -8.69 1.42
CA MET A 166 -17.88 -9.94 0.82
C MET A 166 -17.64 -11.10 1.79
N GLN A 167 -18.67 -11.92 2.00
CA GLN A 167 -18.59 -13.13 2.79
C GLN A 167 -18.61 -14.35 1.88
N LEU A 168 -17.60 -15.23 2.07
CA LEU A 168 -17.48 -16.48 1.34
C LEU A 168 -18.12 -17.63 2.09
N SER A 169 -18.43 -18.72 1.38
CA SER A 169 -18.96 -19.95 1.98
C SER A 169 -17.90 -20.85 2.63
N ILE A 170 -16.60 -20.56 2.42
CA ILE A 170 -15.51 -21.34 3.00
C ILE A 170 -15.38 -21.10 4.51
N ASP A 171 -14.88 -22.12 5.20
CA ASP A 171 -14.49 -22.06 6.60
C ASP A 171 -12.96 -22.04 6.67
N SER A 172 -12.38 -20.96 7.18
CA SER A 172 -10.92 -20.79 7.20
C SER A 172 -10.18 -21.85 8.00
N LYS A 173 -10.78 -22.37 9.08
CA LYS A 173 -10.19 -23.44 9.90
C LYS A 173 -10.14 -24.76 9.15
N VAL A 174 -11.23 -25.12 8.48
CA VAL A 174 -11.29 -26.32 7.63
C VAL A 174 -10.33 -26.19 6.47
N GLN A 175 -10.30 -25.03 5.81
CA GLN A 175 -9.39 -24.72 4.71
C GLN A 175 -7.92 -24.87 5.14
N PHE A 176 -7.57 -24.29 6.27
CA PHE A 176 -6.20 -24.38 6.81
C PHE A 176 -5.81 -25.82 7.16
N PHE A 177 -6.70 -26.58 7.80
CA PHE A 177 -6.46 -27.98 8.10
C PHE A 177 -6.26 -28.83 6.83
N ALA A 178 -7.12 -28.65 5.83
CA ALA A 178 -7.01 -29.35 4.55
C ALA A 178 -5.69 -28.99 3.84
N TYR A 179 -5.34 -27.70 3.80
CA TYR A 179 -4.09 -27.22 3.23
C TYR A 179 -2.87 -27.87 3.92
N GLN A 180 -2.82 -27.88 5.25
CA GLN A 180 -1.71 -28.49 5.98
C GLN A 180 -1.57 -30.00 5.65
N LYS A 181 -2.67 -30.74 5.69
CA LYS A 181 -2.65 -32.17 5.40
C LYS A 181 -2.21 -32.44 3.97
N LEU A 182 -2.70 -31.67 3.01
CA LEU A 182 -2.28 -31.82 1.61
C LEU A 182 -0.81 -31.48 1.44
N ARG A 183 -0.32 -30.39 2.01
CA ARG A 183 1.09 -29.99 1.95
C ARG A 183 2.00 -31.07 2.52
N ASP A 184 1.65 -31.64 3.68
CA ASP A 184 2.42 -32.69 4.33
C ASP A 184 2.52 -33.93 3.42
N GLN A 185 1.43 -34.29 2.73
CA GLN A 185 1.42 -35.42 1.78
C GLN A 185 2.22 -35.10 0.52
N VAL A 186 2.10 -33.90 -0.02
CA VAL A 186 2.91 -33.48 -1.19
C VAL A 186 4.42 -33.60 -0.88
N ILE A 187 4.84 -33.16 0.30
CA ILE A 187 6.24 -33.26 0.73
C ILE A 187 6.65 -34.74 0.92
N ALA A 188 5.83 -35.52 1.65
CA ALA A 188 6.14 -36.92 1.95
C ALA A 188 6.26 -37.78 0.69
N HIS A 189 5.39 -37.56 -0.28
CA HIS A 189 5.37 -38.30 -1.54
C HIS A 189 6.17 -37.66 -2.67
N LYS A 190 6.83 -36.50 -2.42
CA LYS A 190 7.55 -35.71 -3.44
C LYS A 190 6.69 -35.47 -4.70
N ALA A 191 5.38 -35.25 -4.47
CA ALA A 191 4.44 -35.04 -5.54
C ALA A 191 4.82 -33.74 -6.30
N LYS A 192 4.68 -33.79 -7.63
CA LYS A 192 4.81 -32.61 -8.49
C LYS A 192 3.41 -32.15 -8.86
N ALA A 193 3.16 -30.85 -8.73
CA ALA A 193 1.92 -30.24 -9.17
C ALA A 193 1.84 -30.19 -10.70
#